data_99dcef746cd0b492d1304aa03b4db16c
#
_entry.id   99dcef746cd0b492d1304aa03b4db16c
#
_cell.length_a   1.000
_cell.length_b   1.000
_cell.length_c   1.000
_cell.angle_alpha   90.00
_cell.angle_beta   90.00
_cell.angle_gamma   90.00
#
_symmetry.space_group_name_H-M   'P 1'
#
loop_
_entity.id
_entity.type
_entity.pdbx_description
1 polymer ?
#
loop_
_entity_poly.entity_id
_entity_poly.type
_entity_poly.pdbx_seq_one_letter_code
_entity_poly.pdbx_strand_id
1 'polypeptide(L)'
;DDPAALATSDIKRIAIANPKLAPYGRAAEQVLIKLDLSETTQTKLVLGENVGQAFAFVSTGNAQVGFVSEAQIISLGETDTAPSWRPPADLYDPIAQDAVLLTRAGDNPAATAFIAYLQTDAARDIIEQHGYDLP
;
A
#
# COMPACT_ATOMS: atom_id res chain seq x y z
N ASP A 1 18.52 -2.01 2.14
CA ASP A 1 17.24 -1.49 2.64
C ASP A 1 17.35 0.00 3.04
N ASP A 2 18.03 0.79 2.20
CA ASP A 2 18.21 2.22 2.41
C ASP A 2 17.35 2.96 1.37
N PRO A 3 16.35 3.79 1.78
CA PRO A 3 15.51 4.55 0.87
C PRO A 3 16.32 5.55 0.00
N ALA A 4 17.51 5.95 0.42
CA ALA A 4 18.41 6.78 -0.38
C ALA A 4 18.79 6.13 -1.73
N ALA A 5 18.69 4.80 -1.83
CA ALA A 5 18.89 4.09 -3.10
C ALA A 5 17.94 4.54 -4.21
N LEU A 6 16.75 5.05 -3.88
CA LEU A 6 15.79 5.59 -4.85
C LEU A 6 16.36 6.77 -5.64
N ALA A 7 17.29 7.53 -5.05
CA ALA A 7 17.93 8.67 -5.71
C ALA A 7 19.06 8.26 -6.68
N THR A 8 19.59 7.04 -6.57
CA THR A 8 20.73 6.59 -7.36
C THR A 8 20.43 6.49 -8.86
N SER A 9 21.48 6.53 -9.67
CA SER A 9 21.37 6.38 -11.14
C SER A 9 20.91 4.98 -11.58
N ASP A 10 21.00 3.98 -10.71
CA ASP A 10 20.67 2.59 -11.02
C ASP A 10 19.14 2.37 -11.02
N ILE A 11 18.41 3.14 -10.22
CA ILE A 11 16.95 3.14 -10.23
C ILE A 11 16.46 4.13 -11.28
N LYS A 12 15.77 3.64 -12.30
CA LYS A 12 15.22 4.43 -13.42
C LYS A 12 13.71 4.61 -13.32
N ARG A 13 13.00 3.64 -12.70
CA ARG A 13 11.54 3.62 -12.59
C ARG A 13 11.12 3.20 -11.20
N ILE A 14 10.31 4.05 -10.59
CA ILE A 14 9.71 3.86 -9.26
C ILE A 14 8.19 3.84 -9.43
N ALA A 15 7.55 2.72 -9.19
CA ALA A 15 6.11 2.60 -9.29
C ALA A 15 5.44 3.17 -8.01
N ILE A 16 4.47 4.04 -8.19
CA ILE A 16 3.57 4.48 -7.11
C ILE A 16 2.13 4.51 -7.62
N ALA A 17 1.16 4.35 -6.73
CA ALA A 17 -0.22 4.70 -7.07
C ALA A 17 -0.33 6.22 -7.31
N ASN A 18 -1.23 6.64 -8.18
CA ASN A 18 -1.42 8.07 -8.46
C ASN A 18 -1.89 8.81 -7.20
N PRO A 19 -1.13 9.79 -6.67
CA PRO A 19 -1.49 10.50 -5.44
C PRO A 19 -2.84 11.23 -5.51
N LYS A 20 -3.28 11.60 -6.71
CA LYS A 20 -4.57 12.27 -6.93
C LYS A 20 -5.76 11.31 -6.85
N LEU A 21 -5.54 10.02 -7.00
CA LEU A 21 -6.59 9.00 -7.11
C LEU A 21 -6.60 8.01 -5.94
N ALA A 22 -5.44 7.77 -5.33
CA ALA A 22 -5.27 6.68 -4.38
C ALA A 22 -4.58 7.10 -3.08
N PRO A 23 -5.09 6.69 -1.90
CA PRO A 23 -4.47 6.97 -0.61
C PRO A 23 -3.02 6.48 -0.50
N TYR A 24 -2.73 5.29 -1.01
CA TYR A 24 -1.37 4.73 -1.05
C TYR A 24 -0.40 5.60 -1.84
N GLY A 25 -0.88 6.26 -2.91
CA GLY A 25 -0.08 7.20 -3.67
C GLY A 25 0.25 8.46 -2.88
N ARG A 26 -0.72 9.00 -2.12
CA ARG A 26 -0.48 10.13 -1.21
C ARG A 26 0.52 9.78 -0.13
N ALA A 27 0.42 8.60 0.47
CA ALA A 27 1.39 8.13 1.46
C ALA A 27 2.80 8.01 0.86
N ALA A 28 2.93 7.43 -0.35
CA ALA A 28 4.22 7.34 -1.05
C ALA A 28 4.81 8.73 -1.34
N GLU A 29 4.01 9.68 -1.78
CA GLU A 29 4.44 11.07 -2.00
C GLU A 29 4.91 11.73 -0.70
N GLN A 30 4.19 11.54 0.41
CA GLN A 30 4.58 12.04 1.74
C GLN A 30 5.92 11.46 2.20
N VAL A 31 6.14 10.16 2.02
CA VAL A 31 7.43 9.51 2.33
C VAL A 31 8.55 10.14 1.53
N LEU A 32 8.39 10.31 0.22
CA LEU A 32 9.40 10.92 -0.64
C LEU A 32 9.70 12.37 -0.24
N ILE A 33 8.68 13.14 0.15
CA ILE A 33 8.84 14.51 0.62
C ILE A 33 9.64 14.55 1.93
N LYS A 34 9.25 13.74 2.93
CA LYS A 34 9.90 13.75 4.26
C LYS A 34 11.33 13.20 4.23
N LEU A 35 11.68 12.43 3.22
CA LEU A 35 13.05 11.95 2.99
C LEU A 35 13.88 12.85 2.06
N ASP A 36 13.36 14.01 1.65
CA ASP A 36 14.02 14.92 0.69
C ASP A 36 14.34 14.24 -0.67
N LEU A 37 13.52 13.25 -1.08
CA LEU A 37 13.73 12.50 -2.31
C LEU A 37 12.83 12.95 -3.47
N SER A 38 11.88 13.87 -3.25
CA SER A 38 10.87 14.25 -4.23
C SER A 38 11.47 14.77 -5.53
N GLU A 39 12.42 15.69 -5.47
CA GLU A 39 13.02 16.29 -6.68
C GLU A 39 13.83 15.27 -7.47
N THR A 40 14.61 14.45 -6.77
CA THR A 40 15.51 13.45 -7.41
C THR A 40 14.75 12.27 -8.00
N THR A 41 13.56 11.96 -7.48
CA THR A 41 12.74 10.83 -7.94
C THR A 41 11.64 11.22 -8.92
N GLN A 42 11.25 12.49 -9.00
CA GLN A 42 10.11 12.96 -9.78
C GLN A 42 10.08 12.46 -11.23
N THR A 43 11.23 12.47 -11.91
CA THR A 43 11.34 12.02 -13.31
C THR A 43 11.38 10.50 -13.47
N LYS A 44 11.48 9.78 -12.36
CA LYS A 44 11.51 8.30 -12.32
C LYS A 44 10.14 7.70 -11.99
N LEU A 45 9.16 8.51 -11.55
CA LEU A 45 7.87 8.00 -11.10
C LEU A 45 7.05 7.43 -12.26
N VAL A 46 6.54 6.22 -12.05
CA VAL A 46 5.55 5.56 -12.91
C VAL A 46 4.26 5.45 -12.12
N LEU A 47 3.20 6.12 -12.60
CA LEU A 47 1.94 6.23 -11.88
C LEU A 47 0.97 5.12 -12.29
N GLY A 48 0.55 4.30 -11.31
CA GLY A 48 -0.58 3.39 -11.44
C GLY A 48 -1.88 4.06 -10.98
N GLU A 49 -3.01 3.67 -11.51
CA GLU A 49 -4.32 4.18 -11.08
C GLU A 49 -4.63 3.82 -9.61
N ASN A 50 -4.06 2.71 -9.13
CA ASN A 50 -4.22 2.20 -7.77
C ASN A 50 -2.96 1.42 -7.35
N VAL A 51 -2.91 0.99 -6.07
CA VAL A 51 -1.78 0.25 -5.52
C VAL A 51 -1.57 -1.12 -6.18
N GLY A 52 -2.63 -1.77 -6.67
CA GLY A 52 -2.52 -3.02 -7.41
C GLY A 52 -1.78 -2.86 -8.73
N GLN A 53 -2.01 -1.76 -9.46
CA GLN A 53 -1.28 -1.48 -10.68
C GLN A 53 0.18 -1.09 -10.39
N ALA A 54 0.45 -0.35 -9.32
CA ALA A 54 1.83 -0.08 -8.89
C ALA A 54 2.58 -1.39 -8.60
N PHE A 55 1.95 -2.32 -7.89
CA PHE A 55 2.49 -3.66 -7.65
C PHE A 55 2.73 -4.44 -8.95
N ALA A 56 1.78 -4.41 -9.89
CA ALA A 56 1.94 -5.06 -11.19
C ALA A 56 3.14 -4.52 -11.98
N PHE A 57 3.44 -3.22 -11.92
CA PHE A 57 4.62 -2.67 -12.58
C PHE A 57 5.92 -3.22 -12.01
N VAL A 58 6.00 -3.46 -10.71
CA VAL A 58 7.19 -4.05 -10.07
C VAL A 58 7.27 -5.54 -10.41
N SER A 59 6.20 -6.30 -10.17
CA SER A 59 6.19 -7.75 -10.35
C SER A 59 6.45 -8.20 -11.80
N THR A 60 6.12 -7.36 -12.77
CA THR A 60 6.38 -7.61 -14.20
C THR A 60 7.70 -7.01 -14.71
N GLY A 61 8.51 -6.39 -13.82
CA GLY A 61 9.79 -5.76 -14.20
C GLY A 61 9.64 -4.44 -14.98
N ASN A 62 8.45 -3.86 -15.06
CA ASN A 62 8.23 -2.55 -15.67
C ASN A 62 8.71 -1.39 -14.79
N ALA A 63 8.89 -1.63 -13.49
CA ALA A 63 9.59 -0.76 -12.56
C ALA A 63 10.54 -1.59 -11.70
N GLN A 64 11.71 -1.03 -11.36
CA GLN A 64 12.69 -1.75 -10.54
C GLN A 64 12.29 -1.79 -9.06
N VAL A 65 11.53 -0.82 -8.62
CA VAL A 65 11.07 -0.64 -7.23
C VAL A 65 9.72 0.05 -7.23
N GLY A 66 8.95 -0.10 -6.16
CA GLY A 66 7.68 0.59 -6.02
C GLY A 66 7.19 0.65 -4.59
N PHE A 67 6.28 1.59 -4.34
CA PHE A 67 5.50 1.65 -3.11
C PHE A 67 4.23 0.80 -3.30
N VAL A 68 4.11 -0.22 -2.48
CA VAL A 68 3.04 -1.23 -2.53
C VAL A 68 2.42 -1.40 -1.15
N SER A 69 1.32 -2.13 -1.03
CA SER A 69 0.77 -2.45 0.29
C SER A 69 1.50 -3.62 0.94
N GLU A 70 1.58 -3.62 2.27
CA GLU A 70 2.17 -4.74 3.02
C GLU A 70 1.43 -6.05 2.75
N ALA A 71 0.10 -6.00 2.63
CA ALA A 71 -0.71 -7.16 2.27
C ALA A 71 -0.28 -7.81 0.93
N GLN A 72 0.16 -7.02 -0.04
CA GLN A 72 0.68 -7.56 -1.30
C GLN A 72 2.01 -8.28 -1.11
N ILE A 73 2.90 -7.74 -0.26
CA ILE A 73 4.17 -8.41 0.06
C ILE A 73 3.91 -9.71 0.83
N ILE A 74 3.06 -9.69 1.84
CA ILE A 74 2.67 -10.88 2.60
C ILE A 74 2.09 -11.97 1.69
N SER A 75 1.29 -11.57 0.68
CA SER A 75 0.67 -12.51 -0.25
C SER A 75 1.66 -13.23 -1.19
N LEU A 76 2.88 -12.71 -1.35
CA LEU A 76 3.94 -13.40 -2.12
C LEU A 76 4.46 -14.65 -1.39
N GLY A 77 4.27 -14.73 -0.06
CA GLY A 77 4.74 -15.83 0.78
C GLY A 77 6.26 -15.87 0.95
N GLU A 78 6.75 -16.91 1.64
CA GLU A 78 8.18 -17.06 1.98
C GLU A 78 9.08 -17.36 0.76
N THR A 79 8.49 -17.68 -0.38
CA THR A 79 9.24 -18.06 -1.60
C THR A 79 9.72 -16.87 -2.41
N ASP A 80 9.12 -15.69 -2.21
CA ASP A 80 9.55 -14.46 -2.87
C ASP A 80 10.26 -13.56 -1.86
N THR A 81 11.58 -13.63 -1.82
CA THR A 81 12.45 -12.87 -0.93
C THR A 81 12.84 -11.51 -1.50
N ALA A 82 11.96 -10.86 -2.25
CA ALA A 82 12.24 -9.53 -2.77
C ALA A 82 12.61 -8.58 -1.64
N PRO A 83 13.75 -7.87 -1.72
CA PRO A 83 14.13 -6.90 -0.70
C PRO A 83 13.02 -5.86 -0.51
N SER A 84 12.56 -5.70 0.71
CA SER A 84 11.52 -4.72 1.04
C SER A 84 11.93 -3.87 2.24
N TRP A 85 11.44 -2.64 2.26
CA TRP A 85 11.61 -1.70 3.36
C TRP A 85 10.24 -1.16 3.76
N ARG A 86 9.91 -1.23 5.05
CA ARG A 86 8.69 -0.66 5.61
C ARG A 86 8.97 0.77 6.07
N PRO A 87 8.35 1.80 5.44
CA PRO A 87 8.50 3.16 5.89
C PRO A 87 8.04 3.31 7.34
N PRO A 88 8.80 3.99 8.21
CA PRO A 88 8.34 4.40 9.53
C PRO A 88 7.00 5.16 9.48
N ALA A 89 6.13 4.94 10.47
CA ALA A 89 4.78 5.48 10.48
C ALA A 89 4.73 7.01 10.57
N ASP A 90 5.80 7.66 11.02
CA ASP A 90 5.93 9.13 11.05
C ASP A 90 6.22 9.76 9.68
N LEU A 91 6.52 8.95 8.66
CA LEU A 91 6.78 9.44 7.31
C LEU A 91 5.52 9.64 6.46
N TYR A 92 4.36 9.19 6.89
CA TYR A 92 3.10 9.36 6.15
C TYR A 92 1.89 9.39 7.09
N ASP A 93 0.77 9.91 6.61
CA ASP A 93 -0.49 9.87 7.34
C ASP A 93 -1.09 8.46 7.31
N PRO A 94 -1.75 7.99 8.40
CA PRO A 94 -2.41 6.70 8.40
C PRO A 94 -3.39 6.53 7.25
N ILE A 95 -3.35 5.38 6.59
CA ILE A 95 -4.29 5.03 5.51
C ILE A 95 -5.49 4.32 6.14
N ALA A 96 -6.44 5.10 6.66
CA ALA A 96 -7.66 4.55 7.24
C ALA A 96 -8.52 3.86 6.18
N GLN A 97 -9.04 2.67 6.52
CA GLN A 97 -9.95 1.90 5.68
C GLN A 97 -11.19 1.54 6.51
N ASP A 98 -12.35 1.89 5.98
CA ASP A 98 -13.63 1.71 6.66
C ASP A 98 -14.55 0.79 5.85
N ALA A 99 -15.41 0.07 6.56
CA ALA A 99 -16.51 -0.69 5.96
C ALA A 99 -17.84 0.01 6.27
N VAL A 100 -18.75 0.04 5.29
CA VAL A 100 -20.07 0.64 5.46
C VAL A 100 -21.17 -0.28 4.93
N LEU A 101 -22.24 -0.42 5.69
CA LEU A 101 -23.47 -1.07 5.22
C LEU A 101 -24.30 -0.07 4.42
N LEU A 102 -24.46 -0.31 3.13
CA LEU A 102 -25.27 0.55 2.28
C LEU A 102 -26.78 0.40 2.64
N THR A 103 -27.56 1.48 2.54
CA THR A 103 -28.99 1.49 2.84
C THR A 103 -29.76 0.40 2.07
N ARG A 104 -29.41 0.16 0.80
CA ARG A 104 -30.05 -0.88 -0.02
C ARG A 104 -29.80 -2.33 0.48
N ALA A 105 -28.84 -2.52 1.37
CA ALA A 105 -28.51 -3.81 1.96
C ALA A 105 -28.91 -3.92 3.43
N GLY A 106 -29.59 -2.90 3.99
CA GLY A 106 -29.98 -2.83 5.42
C GLY A 106 -30.86 -3.99 5.86
N ASP A 107 -31.73 -4.49 4.98
CA ASP A 107 -32.61 -5.63 5.24
C ASP A 107 -31.96 -7.00 4.90
N ASN A 108 -30.71 -7.02 4.45
CA ASN A 108 -29.98 -8.25 4.14
C ASN A 108 -29.27 -8.77 5.42
N PRO A 109 -29.74 -9.88 6.01
CA PRO A 109 -29.16 -10.40 7.25
C PRO A 109 -27.69 -10.86 7.08
N ALA A 110 -27.30 -11.29 5.88
CA ALA A 110 -25.93 -11.69 5.61
C ALA A 110 -24.97 -10.46 5.60
N ALA A 111 -25.40 -9.32 5.07
CA ALA A 111 -24.62 -8.10 5.07
C ALA A 111 -24.43 -7.56 6.51
N THR A 112 -25.50 -7.56 7.29
CA THR A 112 -25.44 -7.17 8.71
C THR A 112 -24.54 -8.13 9.52
N ALA A 113 -24.66 -9.44 9.29
CA ALA A 113 -23.83 -10.44 9.95
C ALA A 113 -22.34 -10.28 9.57
N PHE A 114 -22.04 -9.93 8.32
CA PHE A 114 -20.66 -9.67 7.89
C PHE A 114 -20.05 -8.46 8.60
N ILE A 115 -20.78 -7.34 8.70
CA ILE A 115 -20.29 -6.17 9.46
C ILE A 115 -20.06 -6.52 10.93
N ALA A 116 -20.96 -7.31 11.54
CA ALA A 116 -20.77 -7.79 12.91
C ALA A 116 -19.57 -8.73 13.04
N TYR A 117 -19.33 -9.60 12.05
CA TYR A 117 -18.17 -10.49 12.01
C TYR A 117 -16.85 -9.72 12.00
N LEU A 118 -16.75 -8.60 11.28
CA LEU A 118 -15.54 -7.76 11.26
C LEU A 118 -15.13 -7.22 12.65
N GLN A 119 -16.03 -7.25 13.64
CA GLN A 119 -15.74 -6.83 15.02
C GLN A 119 -15.28 -7.99 15.91
N THR A 120 -15.26 -9.23 15.41
CA THR A 120 -14.85 -10.41 16.18
C THR A 120 -13.32 -10.54 16.22
N ASP A 121 -12.80 -11.19 17.28
CA ASP A 121 -11.37 -11.47 17.40
C ASP A 121 -10.85 -12.27 16.21
N ALA A 122 -11.62 -13.25 15.71
CA ALA A 122 -11.25 -14.05 14.55
C ALA A 122 -11.06 -13.20 13.28
N ALA A 123 -11.86 -12.16 13.06
CA ALA A 123 -11.69 -11.24 11.93
C ALA A 123 -10.51 -10.31 12.16
N ARG A 124 -10.31 -9.84 13.40
CA ARG A 124 -9.16 -9.00 13.78
C ARG A 124 -7.84 -9.73 13.51
N ASP A 125 -7.73 -10.97 13.97
CA ASP A 125 -6.55 -11.81 13.72
C ASP A 125 -6.23 -11.96 12.22
N ILE A 126 -7.26 -12.14 11.38
CA ILE A 126 -7.08 -12.22 9.92
C ILE A 126 -6.57 -10.89 9.35
N ILE A 127 -7.14 -9.76 9.80
CA ILE A 127 -6.75 -8.43 9.35
C ILE A 127 -5.27 -8.15 9.67
N GLU A 128 -4.87 -8.43 10.92
CA GLU A 128 -3.47 -8.25 11.37
C GLU A 128 -2.50 -9.18 10.63
N GLN A 129 -2.87 -10.45 10.40
CA GLN A 129 -2.06 -11.40 9.62
C GLN A 129 -1.82 -10.93 8.17
N HIS A 130 -2.69 -10.06 7.64
CA HIS A 130 -2.52 -9.48 6.31
C HIS A 130 -1.84 -8.10 6.33
N GLY A 131 -1.22 -7.71 7.45
CA GLY A 131 -0.39 -6.51 7.56
C GLY A 131 -1.18 -5.22 7.76
N TYR A 132 -2.41 -5.30 8.25
CA TYR A 132 -3.19 -4.12 8.64
C TYR A 132 -3.12 -3.90 10.14
N ASP A 133 -2.90 -2.67 10.54
CA ASP A 133 -3.00 -2.25 11.94
C ASP A 133 -4.49 -2.04 12.30
N LEU A 134 -4.87 -2.39 13.52
CA LEU A 134 -6.21 -2.16 14.05
C LEU A 134 -6.20 -0.98 15.01
N PRO A 135 -7.30 -0.20 15.11
CA PRO A 135 -7.42 0.91 16.03
C PRO A 135 -7.48 0.47 17.49
#